data_e98a5d9b7becb37987cd5103ba13d62c
#
_entry.id   e98a5d9b7becb37987cd5103ba13d62c
#
_cell.length_a   1.000
_cell.length_b   1.000
_cell.length_c   1.000
_cell.angle_alpha   90.00
_cell.angle_beta   90.00
_cell.angle_gamma   90.00
#
_symmetry.space_group_name_H-M   'P 1'
#
loop_
_entity.id
_entity.type
_entity.pdbx_description
1 polymer ?
#
loop_
_entity_poly.entity_id
_entity_poly.type
_entity_poly.pdbx_seq_one_letter_code
_entity_poly.pdbx_strand_id
1 'polypeptide(L)'
;FLFAAAIIAAAVLASASGIRCYAVLTGSMEPELPVGSLLVVVPMSFDELKVGQDITYKTAGGTVTHRIVAIDQAARTVTTQGLTNNVADTPVTAENIVGRVQLCLPWLGYPAKILNETKRSFA
;
A
#
# COMPACT_ATOMS: atom_id res chain seq x y z
N PHE A 1 11.74 -29.29 -3.45
CA PHE A 1 12.90 -28.68 -2.76
C PHE A 1 13.39 -27.42 -3.46
N LEU A 2 13.73 -27.51 -4.76
CA LEU A 2 14.21 -26.35 -5.51
C LEU A 2 13.19 -25.24 -5.61
N PHE A 3 11.92 -25.61 -5.75
CA PHE A 3 10.82 -24.65 -5.84
C PHE A 3 10.62 -23.89 -4.53
N ALA A 4 10.64 -24.60 -3.40
CA ALA A 4 10.52 -23.97 -2.08
C ALA A 4 11.71 -23.07 -1.77
N ALA A 5 12.92 -23.48 -2.10
CA ALA A 5 14.11 -22.67 -1.92
C ALA A 5 14.07 -21.38 -2.75
N ALA A 6 13.56 -21.45 -3.99
CA ALA A 6 13.41 -20.29 -4.85
C ALA A 6 12.39 -19.28 -4.27
N ILE A 7 11.29 -19.76 -3.71
CA ILE A 7 10.27 -18.91 -3.09
C ILE A 7 10.86 -18.21 -1.85
N ILE A 8 11.58 -18.95 -1.01
CA ILE A 8 12.21 -18.39 0.19
C ILE A 8 13.26 -17.34 -0.19
N ALA A 9 14.09 -17.64 -1.18
CA ALA A 9 15.10 -16.69 -1.66
C ALA A 9 14.45 -15.42 -2.20
N ALA A 10 13.37 -15.54 -2.97
CA ALA A 10 12.64 -14.39 -3.50
C ALA A 10 12.03 -13.56 -2.37
N ALA A 11 11.47 -14.19 -1.33
CA ALA A 11 10.91 -13.49 -0.18
C ALA A 11 11.99 -12.74 0.60
N VAL A 12 13.16 -13.33 0.80
CA VAL A 12 14.29 -12.69 1.47
C VAL A 12 14.80 -11.49 0.67
N LEU A 13 14.95 -11.63 -0.64
CA LEU A 13 15.37 -10.54 -1.52
C LEU A 13 14.38 -9.40 -1.54
N ALA A 14 13.09 -9.71 -1.63
CA ALA A 14 12.03 -8.72 -1.59
C ALA A 14 12.05 -7.94 -0.26
N SER A 15 12.20 -8.64 0.86
CA SER A 15 12.29 -8.02 2.18
C SER A 15 13.52 -7.11 2.29
N ALA A 16 14.67 -7.55 1.80
CA ALA A 16 15.91 -6.77 1.81
C ALA A 16 15.83 -5.52 0.93
N SER A 17 15.03 -5.56 -0.15
CA SER A 17 14.82 -4.41 -1.05
C SER A 17 13.84 -3.38 -0.49
N GLY A 18 13.22 -3.64 0.65
CA GLY A 18 12.19 -2.76 1.20
C GLY A 18 10.80 -2.98 0.61
N ILE A 19 10.63 -3.97 -0.27
CA ILE A 19 9.32 -4.32 -0.81
C ILE A 19 8.44 -4.83 0.32
N ARG A 20 7.19 -4.37 0.34
CA ARG A 20 6.20 -4.75 1.37
C ARG A 20 4.93 -5.25 0.70
N CYS A 21 4.22 -6.14 1.40
CA CYS A 21 2.93 -6.63 0.95
C CYS A 21 1.86 -6.23 1.96
N TYR A 22 0.71 -5.80 1.45
CA TYR A 22 -0.43 -5.39 2.26
C TYR A 22 -1.70 -6.02 1.74
N ALA A 23 -2.62 -6.34 2.65
CA ALA A 23 -3.96 -6.79 2.30
C ALA A 23 -4.90 -5.60 2.22
N VAL A 24 -5.75 -5.58 1.21
CA VAL A 24 -6.79 -4.56 1.08
C VAL A 24 -7.95 -4.91 2.00
N LEU A 25 -8.22 -4.05 2.98
CA LEU A 25 -9.23 -4.29 4.01
C LEU A 25 -10.52 -3.49 3.80
N THR A 26 -10.48 -2.42 3.01
CA THR A 26 -11.63 -1.54 2.79
C THR A 26 -11.90 -1.36 1.32
N GLY A 27 -13.13 -0.92 0.99
CA GLY A 27 -13.56 -0.68 -0.38
C GLY A 27 -13.22 0.70 -0.93
N SER A 28 -12.41 1.51 -0.24
CA SER A 28 -12.11 2.88 -0.67
C SER A 28 -11.39 2.97 -2.00
N MET A 29 -10.77 1.89 -2.46
CA MET A 29 -10.07 1.82 -3.76
C MET A 29 -10.73 0.88 -4.75
N GLU A 30 -11.95 0.43 -4.48
CA GLU A 30 -12.68 -0.37 -5.45
C GLU A 30 -13.14 0.48 -6.64
N PRO A 31 -13.26 -0.11 -7.83
CA PRO A 31 -13.02 -1.52 -8.14
C PRO A 31 -11.57 -1.87 -8.47
N GLU A 32 -10.67 -0.90 -8.54
CA GLU A 32 -9.30 -1.14 -9.01
C GLU A 32 -8.44 -1.93 -8.04
N LEU A 33 -8.60 -1.68 -6.73
CA LEU A 33 -7.93 -2.44 -5.68
C LEU A 33 -9.01 -3.07 -4.79
N PRO A 34 -9.58 -4.22 -5.20
CA PRO A 34 -10.71 -4.79 -4.47
C PRO A 34 -10.33 -5.33 -3.10
N VAL A 35 -11.28 -5.31 -2.18
CA VAL A 35 -11.12 -5.93 -0.85
C VAL A 35 -10.69 -7.38 -1.00
N GLY A 36 -9.71 -7.81 -0.21
CA GLY A 36 -9.15 -9.16 -0.28
C GLY A 36 -7.98 -9.29 -1.25
N SER A 37 -7.57 -8.22 -1.90
CA SER A 37 -6.38 -8.22 -2.75
C SER A 37 -5.10 -8.17 -1.91
N LEU A 38 -4.03 -8.72 -2.46
CA LEU A 38 -2.69 -8.55 -1.95
C LEU A 38 -1.99 -7.48 -2.79
N LEU A 39 -1.49 -6.44 -2.14
CA LEU A 39 -0.76 -5.37 -2.79
C LEU A 39 0.73 -5.56 -2.58
N VAL A 40 1.50 -5.47 -3.65
CA VAL A 40 2.96 -5.43 -3.60
C VAL A 40 3.38 -3.96 -3.73
N VAL A 41 4.00 -3.44 -2.67
CA VAL A 41 4.36 -2.02 -2.56
C VAL A 41 5.88 -1.90 -2.62
N VAL A 42 6.36 -1.07 -3.53
CA VAL A 42 7.78 -0.87 -3.81
C VAL A 42 8.21 0.52 -3.32
N PRO A 43 9.32 0.63 -2.57
CA PRO A 43 9.82 1.94 -2.16
C PRO A 43 10.08 2.83 -3.37
N MET A 44 9.71 4.10 -3.25
CA MET A 44 9.92 5.11 -4.29
C MET A 44 10.50 6.36 -3.66
N SER A 45 11.40 7.04 -4.34
CA SER A 45 11.80 8.37 -3.93
C SER A 45 10.65 9.34 -4.19
N PHE A 46 10.54 10.37 -3.37
CA PHE A 46 9.45 11.35 -3.50
C PHE A 46 9.41 11.96 -4.90
N ASP A 47 10.58 12.24 -5.48
CA ASP A 47 10.68 12.88 -6.80
C ASP A 47 10.16 12.00 -7.95
N GLU A 48 10.05 10.71 -7.73
CA GLU A 48 9.52 9.77 -8.73
C GLU A 48 8.01 9.60 -8.65
N LEU A 49 7.36 10.14 -7.61
CA LEU A 49 5.91 10.03 -7.44
C LEU A 49 5.19 10.96 -8.41
N LYS A 50 4.05 10.49 -8.93
CA LYS A 50 3.24 11.23 -9.89
C LYS A 50 1.77 11.13 -9.53
N VAL A 51 1.01 12.17 -9.85
CA VAL A 51 -0.45 12.16 -9.73
C VAL A 51 -1.02 10.98 -10.53
N GLY A 52 -1.97 10.29 -9.96
CA GLY A 52 -2.58 9.09 -10.54
C GLY A 52 -1.98 7.77 -10.07
N GLN A 53 -0.85 7.80 -9.38
CA GLN A 53 -0.28 6.60 -8.77
C GLN A 53 -0.96 6.29 -7.45
N ASP A 54 -1.04 5.00 -7.13
CA ASP A 54 -1.53 4.53 -5.85
C ASP A 54 -0.35 4.31 -4.91
N ILE A 55 -0.43 4.88 -3.71
CA ILE A 55 0.63 4.76 -2.71
C ILE A 55 0.08 4.22 -1.40
N THR A 56 0.94 3.57 -0.65
CA THR A 56 0.68 3.15 0.72
C THR A 56 1.48 4.04 1.66
N TYR A 57 0.83 4.57 2.68
CA TYR A 57 1.45 5.46 3.65
C TYR A 57 0.98 5.15 5.07
N LYS A 58 1.76 5.62 6.04
CA LYS A 58 1.49 5.39 7.45
C LYS A 58 0.66 6.51 8.03
N THR A 59 -0.32 6.13 8.86
CA THR A 59 -1.13 7.05 9.66
C THR A 59 -1.14 6.60 11.11
N ALA A 60 -1.71 7.40 11.99
CA ALA A 60 -1.89 7.02 13.40
C ALA A 60 -2.74 5.76 13.55
N GLY A 61 -3.67 5.53 12.64
CA GLY A 61 -4.56 4.35 12.66
C GLY A 61 -4.04 3.13 11.90
N GLY A 62 -2.84 3.19 11.33
CA GLY A 62 -2.26 2.11 10.54
C GLY A 62 -1.88 2.57 9.14
N THR A 63 -1.74 1.62 8.21
CA THR A 63 -1.42 1.92 6.82
C THR A 63 -2.68 2.15 6.00
N VAL A 64 -2.57 3.07 5.03
CA VAL A 64 -3.64 3.41 4.10
C VAL A 64 -3.07 3.36 2.68
N THR A 65 -3.86 2.88 1.72
CA THR A 65 -3.51 2.91 0.30
C THR A 65 -4.56 3.70 -0.45
N HIS A 66 -4.18 4.84 -0.98
CA HIS A 66 -5.06 5.72 -1.77
C HIS A 66 -4.30 6.28 -2.97
N ARG A 67 -5.04 6.93 -3.87
CA ARG A 67 -4.48 7.49 -5.11
C ARG A 67 -4.00 8.91 -4.88
N ILE A 68 -2.83 9.25 -5.43
CA ILE A 68 -2.31 10.61 -5.40
C ILE A 68 -3.15 11.48 -6.33
N VAL A 69 -3.70 12.58 -5.78
CA VAL A 69 -4.46 13.57 -6.55
C VAL A 69 -3.72 14.90 -6.68
N ALA A 70 -2.75 15.17 -5.82
CA ALA A 70 -1.93 16.38 -5.90
C ALA A 70 -0.57 16.15 -5.23
N ILE A 71 0.45 16.85 -5.70
CA ILE A 71 1.81 16.79 -5.13
C ILE A 71 2.30 18.21 -4.90
N ASP A 72 2.79 18.49 -3.69
CA ASP A 72 3.46 19.74 -3.36
C ASP A 72 4.95 19.46 -3.21
N GLN A 73 5.73 19.83 -4.22
CA GLN A 73 7.17 19.57 -4.24
C GLN A 73 7.91 20.42 -3.19
N ALA A 74 7.47 21.63 -2.97
CA ALA A 74 8.13 22.52 -2.01
C ALA A 74 7.96 22.02 -0.57
N ALA A 75 6.76 21.60 -0.22
CA ALA A 75 6.44 21.08 1.10
C ALA A 75 6.80 19.59 1.26
N ARG A 76 7.09 18.89 0.16
CA ARG A 76 7.33 17.45 0.10
C ARG A 76 6.18 16.66 0.72
N THR A 77 4.98 17.01 0.26
CA THR A 77 3.74 16.32 0.66
C THR A 77 2.95 15.89 -0.57
N VAL A 78 2.12 14.87 -0.38
CA VAL A 78 1.15 14.45 -1.39
C VAL A 78 -0.24 14.49 -0.78
N THR A 79 -1.22 14.83 -1.60
CA THR A 79 -2.63 14.71 -1.24
C THR A 79 -3.19 13.49 -1.94
N THR A 80 -3.83 12.62 -1.18
CA THR A 80 -4.40 11.37 -1.68
C THR A 80 -5.92 11.36 -1.50
N GLN A 81 -6.56 10.46 -2.24
CA GLN A 81 -8.02 10.28 -2.12
C GLN A 81 -8.37 8.85 -2.53
N GLY A 82 -9.23 8.19 -1.75
CA GLY A 82 -9.80 6.92 -2.12
C GLY A 82 -10.76 7.07 -3.31
N LEU A 83 -10.80 6.08 -4.20
CA LEU A 83 -11.61 6.13 -5.42
C LEU A 83 -13.11 6.28 -5.13
N THR A 84 -13.57 5.74 -4.00
CA THR A 84 -14.99 5.83 -3.61
C THR A 84 -15.28 7.00 -2.67
N ASN A 85 -14.26 7.78 -2.30
CA ASN A 85 -14.41 8.89 -1.37
C ASN A 85 -14.67 10.20 -2.12
N ASN A 86 -15.49 11.07 -1.53
CA ASN A 86 -15.85 12.37 -2.11
C ASN A 86 -14.94 13.49 -1.65
N VAL A 87 -14.06 13.23 -0.67
CA VAL A 87 -13.19 14.23 -0.06
C VAL A 87 -11.76 13.71 -0.07
N ALA A 88 -10.81 14.59 -0.39
CA ALA A 88 -9.40 14.26 -0.32
C ALA A 88 -8.94 14.11 1.12
N ASP A 89 -7.92 13.28 1.32
CA ASP A 89 -7.32 13.05 2.63
C ASP A 89 -6.46 14.25 3.05
N THR A 90 -6.09 14.29 4.33
CA THR A 90 -5.08 15.24 4.81
C THR A 90 -3.74 14.97 4.12
N PRO A 91 -2.98 16.01 3.74
CA PRO A 91 -1.70 15.82 3.06
C PRO A 91 -0.75 14.91 3.86
N VAL A 92 -0.02 14.06 3.13
CA VAL A 92 0.90 13.07 3.67
C VAL A 92 2.33 13.54 3.41
N THR A 93 3.17 13.55 4.45
CA THR A 93 4.59 13.91 4.31
C THR A 93 5.38 12.77 3.68
N ALA A 94 6.46 13.11 2.99
CA ALA A 94 7.31 12.13 2.32
C ALA A 94 7.79 11.02 3.26
N GLU A 95 8.07 11.35 4.52
CA GLU A 95 8.57 10.39 5.51
C GLU A 95 7.57 9.28 5.85
N ASN A 96 6.28 9.54 5.69
CA ASN A 96 5.23 8.58 6.00
C ASN A 96 4.84 7.71 4.81
N ILE A 97 5.39 7.97 3.63
CA ILE A 97 5.09 7.18 2.44
C ILE A 97 5.92 5.89 2.48
N VAL A 98 5.24 4.76 2.44
CA VAL A 98 5.90 3.44 2.38
C VAL A 98 6.38 3.15 0.97
N GLY A 99 5.56 3.43 -0.03
CA GLY A 99 5.91 3.22 -1.42
C GLY A 99 4.70 3.25 -2.34
N ARG A 100 4.95 2.90 -3.59
CA ARG A 100 3.95 2.83 -4.65
C ARG A 100 3.47 1.40 -4.83
N VAL A 101 2.17 1.23 -5.09
CA VAL A 101 1.60 -0.06 -5.45
C VAL A 101 2.12 -0.44 -6.83
N GLN A 102 2.89 -1.52 -6.89
CA GLN A 102 3.44 -2.04 -8.14
C GLN A 102 2.55 -3.11 -8.74
N LEU A 103 1.89 -3.90 -7.89
CA LEU A 103 1.11 -5.05 -8.30
C LEU A 103 -0.05 -5.26 -7.35
N CYS A 104 -1.21 -5.60 -7.89
CA CYS A 104 -2.41 -5.98 -7.13
C CYS A 104 -2.81 -7.40 -7.54
N LEU A 105 -2.85 -8.30 -6.57
CA LEU A 105 -3.21 -9.71 -6.77
C LEU A 105 -4.55 -9.96 -6.09
N PRO A 106 -5.66 -9.98 -6.85
CA PRO A 106 -6.99 -10.17 -6.27
C PRO A 106 -7.08 -11.50 -5.50
N TRP A 107 -7.78 -11.46 -4.37
CA TRP A 107 -8.06 -12.58 -3.47
C TRP A 107 -6.84 -13.19 -2.76
N LEU A 108 -5.62 -12.87 -3.15
CA LEU A 108 -4.42 -13.41 -2.49
C LEU A 108 -4.14 -12.77 -1.14
N GLY A 109 -4.86 -11.70 -0.80
CA GLY A 109 -4.74 -11.02 0.49
C GLY A 109 -5.61 -11.61 1.59
N TYR A 110 -6.50 -12.56 1.31
CA TYR A 110 -7.44 -13.07 2.30
C TYR A 110 -6.78 -13.65 3.56
N PRO A 111 -5.73 -14.46 3.48
CA PRO A 111 -5.07 -14.94 4.69
C PRO A 111 -4.50 -13.81 5.54
N ALA A 112 -3.85 -12.84 4.91
CA ALA A 112 -3.30 -11.67 5.61
C ALA A 112 -4.41 -10.76 6.15
N LYS A 113 -5.53 -10.63 5.41
CA LYS A 113 -6.71 -9.89 5.85
C LYS A 113 -7.26 -10.48 7.15
N ILE A 114 -7.44 -11.79 7.21
CA ILE A 114 -7.94 -12.48 8.39
C ILE A 114 -7.03 -12.20 9.60
N LEU A 115 -5.72 -12.31 9.42
CA LEU A 115 -4.76 -12.04 10.48
C LEU A 115 -4.84 -10.59 10.96
N ASN A 116 -4.96 -9.64 10.03
CA ASN A 116 -5.06 -8.22 10.38
C ASN A 116 -6.35 -7.88 11.10
N GLU A 117 -7.46 -8.47 10.68
CA GLU A 117 -8.73 -8.28 11.37
C GLU A 117 -8.70 -8.86 12.78
N THR A 118 -8.09 -10.02 12.94
CA THR A 118 -7.90 -10.62 14.27
C THR A 118 -7.08 -9.71 15.17
N LYS A 119 -5.98 -9.15 14.67
CA LYS A 119 -5.16 -8.21 15.44
C LYS A 119 -5.95 -6.97 15.86
N ARG A 120 -6.76 -6.43 14.96
CA ARG A 120 -7.60 -5.27 15.27
C ARG A 120 -8.66 -5.60 16.34
N SER A 121 -9.19 -6.80 16.33
CA SER A 121 -10.18 -7.23 17.31
C SER A 121 -9.62 -7.31 18.70
N PHE A 122 -8.33 -7.54 18.84
CA PHE A 122 -7.64 -7.63 20.13
C PHE A 122 -6.96 -6.32 20.56
N ALA A 123 -6.87 -5.38 19.66
CA ALA A 123 -6.32 -4.08 19.93
C ALA A 123 -7.39 -3.12 20.44
#